data_761e21d59023429b74e80e908398a88b
#
_entry.id   761e21d59023429b74e80e908398a88b
#
_cell.length_a   1.000
_cell.length_b   1.000
_cell.length_c   1.000
_cell.angle_alpha   90.00
_cell.angle_beta   90.00
_cell.angle_gamma   90.00
#
_symmetry.space_group_name_H-M   'P 1'
#
loop_
_entity.id
_entity.type
_entity.pdbx_description
1 polymer ?
#
loop_
_entity_poly.entity_id
_entity_poly.type
_entity_poly.pdbx_seq_one_letter_code
_entity_poly.pdbx_strand_id
1 'polypeptide(L)'
;EEYKQIRDVLDKAEADVAQRINIYEQGHLEPMPGRTQEETLEMQVMKELGKARDRTGEIASRHLGFENSAVVMAVSGARGSMLNMAQMAGCIGQQAVRGERIVRGYEDRTLPHFKRGDKGSDAHGFVRNSYKSGLTPTEFFFHAIGGREGLVDTAVRTSQSGYLQRRMINALQDLKVAYDGTVRSTGGKIIQFKYGEDGTDPAKSASGLPVDVK
;
A
#
# COMPACT_ATOMS: atom_id res chain seq x y z
N GLU A 1 -20.15 -7.05 -21.49
CA GLU A 1 -19.37 -5.97 -22.15
C GLU A 1 -18.23 -5.49 -21.24
N GLU A 2 -18.49 -5.21 -19.98
CA GLU A 2 -17.52 -4.72 -18.99
C GLU A 2 -16.45 -5.74 -18.65
N TYR A 3 -16.80 -7.01 -18.48
CA TYR A 3 -15.83 -8.08 -18.25
C TYR A 3 -14.83 -8.18 -19.42
N LYS A 4 -15.27 -7.88 -20.63
CA LYS A 4 -14.39 -7.80 -21.80
C LYS A 4 -13.46 -6.60 -21.70
N GLN A 5 -13.98 -5.43 -21.31
CA GLN A 5 -13.15 -4.23 -21.11
C GLN A 5 -12.10 -4.44 -20.01
N ILE A 6 -12.44 -5.10 -18.91
CA ILE A 6 -11.48 -5.44 -17.85
C ILE A 6 -10.37 -6.34 -18.40
N ARG A 7 -10.73 -7.37 -19.16
CA ARG A 7 -9.75 -8.26 -19.79
C ARG A 7 -8.83 -7.52 -20.76
N ASP A 8 -9.39 -6.68 -21.62
CA ASP A 8 -8.62 -5.90 -22.59
C ASP A 8 -7.60 -4.97 -21.89
N VAL A 9 -7.97 -4.37 -20.74
CA VAL A 9 -7.06 -3.55 -19.94
C VAL A 9 -5.93 -4.40 -19.35
N LEU A 10 -6.23 -5.59 -18.84
CA LEU A 10 -5.22 -6.49 -18.27
C LEU A 10 -4.29 -7.05 -19.36
N ASP A 11 -4.83 -7.48 -20.49
CA ASP A 11 -4.04 -7.98 -21.64
C ASP A 11 -3.07 -6.90 -22.15
N LYS A 12 -3.54 -5.66 -22.23
CA LYS A 12 -2.69 -4.53 -22.62
C LYS A 12 -1.58 -4.27 -21.60
N ALA A 13 -1.90 -4.30 -20.31
CA ALA A 13 -0.90 -4.08 -19.26
C ALA A 13 0.17 -5.18 -19.25
N GLU A 14 -0.22 -6.44 -19.46
CA GLU A 14 0.73 -7.55 -19.56
C GLU A 14 1.60 -7.43 -20.80
N ALA A 15 1.06 -7.00 -21.94
CA ALA A 15 1.82 -6.72 -23.16
C ALA A 15 2.83 -5.58 -22.95
N ASP A 16 2.42 -4.48 -22.28
CA ASP A 16 3.29 -3.37 -21.96
C ASP A 16 4.43 -3.80 -21.01
N VAL A 17 4.16 -4.67 -20.06
CA VAL A 17 5.17 -5.25 -19.16
C VAL A 17 6.14 -6.15 -19.95
N ALA A 18 5.63 -7.03 -20.82
CA ALA A 18 6.47 -7.88 -21.66
C ALA A 18 7.39 -7.06 -22.57
N GLN A 19 6.89 -5.97 -23.14
CA GLN A 19 7.70 -5.05 -23.93
C GLN A 19 8.84 -4.43 -23.11
N ARG A 20 8.57 -3.99 -21.86
CA ARG A 20 9.61 -3.43 -20.98
C ARG A 20 10.67 -4.45 -20.59
N ILE A 21 10.27 -5.70 -20.36
CA ILE A 21 11.20 -6.79 -20.07
C ILE A 21 12.10 -7.03 -21.29
N ASN A 22 11.56 -7.05 -22.50
CA ASN A 22 12.35 -7.18 -23.72
C ASN A 22 13.36 -6.04 -23.91
N ILE A 23 12.97 -4.79 -23.62
CA ILE A 23 13.87 -3.62 -23.68
C ILE A 23 15.01 -3.78 -22.65
N TYR A 24 14.70 -4.27 -21.46
CA TYR A 24 15.69 -4.55 -20.42
C TYR A 24 16.66 -5.67 -20.85
N GLU A 25 16.17 -6.77 -21.40
CA GLU A 25 16.99 -7.90 -21.87
C GLU A 25 17.93 -7.48 -23.02
N GLN A 26 17.51 -6.53 -23.85
CA GLN A 26 18.33 -5.92 -24.89
C GLN A 26 19.35 -4.89 -24.34
N GLY A 27 19.30 -4.57 -23.05
CA GLY A 27 20.20 -3.59 -22.44
C GLY A 27 19.89 -2.12 -22.76
N HIS A 28 18.75 -1.83 -23.37
CA HIS A 28 18.36 -0.48 -23.79
C HIS A 28 17.54 0.27 -22.73
N LEU A 29 17.33 -0.30 -21.54
CA LEU A 29 16.61 0.38 -20.48
C LEU A 29 17.51 1.42 -19.81
N GLU A 30 17.12 2.70 -19.91
CA GLU A 30 17.80 3.78 -19.21
C GLU A 30 17.52 3.70 -17.70
N PRO A 31 18.56 3.61 -16.85
CA PRO A 31 18.38 3.57 -15.41
C PRO A 31 17.90 4.93 -14.89
N MET A 32 16.98 4.92 -13.93
CA MET A 32 16.59 6.16 -13.24
C MET A 32 17.74 6.68 -12.35
N PRO A 33 17.84 7.99 -12.14
CA PRO A 33 18.90 8.57 -11.32
C PRO A 33 19.02 7.91 -9.95
N GLY A 34 20.19 7.38 -9.62
CA GLY A 34 20.48 6.73 -8.35
C GLY A 34 19.98 5.28 -8.22
N ARG A 35 19.56 4.63 -9.31
CA ARG A 35 19.08 3.24 -9.31
C ARG A 35 19.76 2.38 -10.36
N THR A 36 19.74 1.08 -10.13
CA THR A 36 20.19 0.10 -11.13
C THR A 36 19.13 -0.09 -12.23
N GLN A 37 19.52 -0.68 -13.35
CA GLN A 37 18.58 -1.02 -14.43
C GLN A 37 17.49 -1.99 -13.93
N GLU A 38 17.86 -2.95 -13.09
CA GLU A 38 16.94 -3.92 -12.52
C GLU A 38 15.91 -3.27 -11.58
N GLU A 39 16.36 -2.41 -10.66
CA GLU A 39 15.46 -1.66 -9.78
C GLU A 39 14.52 -0.73 -10.57
N THR A 40 15.02 -0.17 -11.67
CA THR A 40 14.22 0.68 -12.56
C THR A 40 13.13 -0.14 -13.25
N LEU A 41 13.47 -1.34 -13.77
CA LEU A 41 12.50 -2.25 -14.37
C LEU A 41 11.41 -2.64 -13.36
N GLU A 42 11.81 -3.09 -12.17
CA GLU A 42 10.88 -3.51 -11.12
C GLU A 42 9.88 -2.41 -10.76
N MET A 43 10.37 -1.18 -10.60
CA MET A 43 9.50 -0.04 -10.31
C MET A 43 8.55 0.29 -11.46
N GLN A 44 9.02 0.23 -12.70
CA GLN A 44 8.18 0.48 -13.87
C GLN A 44 7.10 -0.59 -14.02
N VAL A 45 7.44 -1.86 -13.84
CA VAL A 45 6.48 -2.98 -13.88
C VAL A 45 5.44 -2.84 -12.78
N MET A 46 5.85 -2.59 -11.54
CA MET A 46 4.94 -2.35 -10.42
C MET A 46 3.98 -1.19 -10.70
N LYS A 47 4.46 -0.10 -11.29
CA LYS A 47 3.67 1.07 -11.65
C LYS A 47 2.61 0.74 -12.71
N GLU A 48 2.98 0.02 -13.77
CA GLU A 48 2.04 -0.33 -14.84
C GLU A 48 0.97 -1.33 -14.36
N LEU A 49 1.36 -2.35 -13.60
CA LEU A 49 0.43 -3.30 -13.02
C LEU A 49 -0.51 -2.65 -11.97
N GLY A 50 0.01 -1.68 -11.21
CA GLY A 50 -0.80 -0.86 -10.31
C GLY A 50 -1.86 -0.04 -11.05
N LYS A 51 -1.48 0.63 -12.13
CA LYS A 51 -2.43 1.38 -12.99
C LYS A 51 -3.50 0.46 -13.60
N ALA A 52 -3.12 -0.76 -14.01
CA ALA A 52 -4.08 -1.72 -14.56
C ALA A 52 -5.14 -2.09 -13.52
N ARG A 53 -4.72 -2.39 -12.28
CA ARG A 53 -5.64 -2.65 -11.17
C ARG A 53 -6.58 -1.47 -10.92
N ASP A 54 -6.05 -0.25 -10.87
CA ASP A 54 -6.85 0.94 -10.58
C ASP A 54 -7.87 1.21 -11.70
N ARG A 55 -7.49 1.05 -12.98
CA ARG A 55 -8.39 1.16 -14.13
C ARG A 55 -9.49 0.09 -14.11
N THR A 56 -9.15 -1.15 -13.82
CA THR A 56 -10.17 -2.22 -13.69
C THR A 56 -11.13 -1.94 -12.55
N GLY A 57 -10.63 -1.35 -11.46
CA GLY A 57 -11.45 -0.88 -10.34
C GLY A 57 -12.43 0.23 -10.72
N GLU A 58 -11.97 1.21 -11.50
CA GLU A 58 -12.84 2.27 -12.01
C GLU A 58 -13.97 1.73 -12.91
N ILE A 59 -13.65 0.78 -13.81
CA ILE A 59 -14.64 0.14 -14.68
C ILE A 59 -15.68 -0.61 -13.83
N ALA A 60 -15.23 -1.41 -12.87
CA ALA A 60 -16.09 -2.15 -11.97
C ALA A 60 -16.98 -1.23 -11.12
N SER A 61 -16.42 -0.14 -10.62
CA SER A 61 -17.16 0.85 -9.82
C SER A 61 -18.26 1.56 -10.59
N ARG A 62 -17.96 1.99 -11.82
CA ARG A 62 -18.96 2.65 -12.69
C ARG A 62 -20.15 1.74 -12.98
N HIS A 63 -19.89 0.45 -13.15
CA HIS A 63 -20.93 -0.53 -13.41
C HIS A 63 -21.80 -0.83 -12.19
N LEU A 64 -21.17 -0.97 -11.00
CA LEU A 64 -21.91 -1.27 -9.78
C LEU A 64 -22.85 -0.15 -9.34
N GLY A 65 -22.50 1.11 -9.65
CA GLY A 65 -23.34 2.28 -9.36
C GLY A 65 -23.60 2.50 -7.86
N PHE A 66 -24.35 3.57 -7.57
CA PHE A 66 -24.72 3.94 -6.19
C PHE A 66 -25.86 3.11 -5.59
N GLU A 67 -26.50 2.23 -6.37
CA GLU A 67 -27.50 1.31 -5.83
C GLU A 67 -26.85 0.15 -5.03
N ASN A 68 -25.56 -0.08 -5.24
CA ASN A 68 -24.84 -1.10 -4.53
C ASN A 68 -24.42 -0.60 -3.12
N SER A 69 -24.88 -1.27 -2.09
CA SER A 69 -24.59 -0.92 -0.68
C SER A 69 -23.09 -0.88 -0.35
N ALA A 70 -22.26 -1.73 -0.98
CA ALA A 70 -20.83 -1.75 -0.76
C ALA A 70 -20.15 -0.52 -1.35
N VAL A 71 -20.63 -0.03 -2.52
CA VAL A 71 -20.14 1.23 -3.12
C VAL A 71 -20.51 2.40 -2.22
N VAL A 72 -21.76 2.44 -1.71
CA VAL A 72 -22.20 3.50 -0.78
C VAL A 72 -21.35 3.52 0.48
N MET A 73 -21.07 2.36 1.08
CA MET A 73 -20.20 2.27 2.28
C MET A 73 -18.78 2.76 2.00
N ALA A 74 -18.22 2.40 0.84
CA ALA A 74 -16.87 2.82 0.46
C ALA A 74 -16.78 4.32 0.16
N VAL A 75 -17.76 4.88 -0.56
CA VAL A 75 -17.78 6.31 -0.92
C VAL A 75 -18.08 7.20 0.29
N SER A 76 -18.97 6.77 1.18
CA SER A 76 -19.27 7.51 2.43
C SER A 76 -18.13 7.47 3.45
N GLY A 77 -17.10 6.63 3.23
CA GLY A 77 -16.00 6.44 4.17
C GLY A 77 -16.38 5.66 5.43
N ALA A 78 -17.56 5.05 5.47
CA ALA A 78 -18.01 4.28 6.63
C ALA A 78 -17.20 3.00 6.82
N ARG A 79 -17.03 2.22 5.75
CA ARG A 79 -16.26 0.97 5.76
C ARG A 79 -15.84 0.54 4.36
N GLY A 80 -14.67 -0.07 4.26
CA GLY A 80 -14.12 -0.52 2.99
C GLY A 80 -13.49 0.61 2.18
N SER A 81 -13.06 0.28 0.97
CA SER A 81 -12.47 1.23 0.02
C SER A 81 -12.81 0.81 -1.41
N MET A 82 -12.65 1.73 -2.35
CA MET A 82 -12.79 1.40 -3.78
C MET A 82 -11.79 0.35 -4.24
N LEU A 83 -10.63 0.26 -3.57
CA LEU A 83 -9.67 -0.82 -3.80
C LEU A 83 -10.26 -2.20 -3.52
N ASN A 84 -11.04 -2.35 -2.43
CA ASN A 84 -11.69 -3.62 -2.12
C ASN A 84 -12.72 -4.01 -3.20
N MET A 85 -13.43 -3.02 -3.75
CA MET A 85 -14.35 -3.24 -4.87
C MET A 85 -13.62 -3.68 -6.14
N ALA A 86 -12.48 -3.04 -6.43
CA ALA A 86 -11.60 -3.43 -7.53
C ALA A 86 -11.12 -4.89 -7.40
N GLN A 87 -10.70 -5.31 -6.21
CA GLN A 87 -10.25 -6.68 -5.95
C GLN A 87 -11.40 -7.70 -6.04
N MET A 88 -12.59 -7.33 -5.64
CA MET A 88 -13.76 -8.22 -5.73
C MET A 88 -14.25 -8.43 -7.17
N ALA A 89 -14.30 -7.38 -7.97
CA ALA A 89 -14.96 -7.40 -9.27
C ALA A 89 -14.02 -7.23 -10.48
N GLY A 90 -12.88 -6.57 -10.31
CA GLY A 90 -11.89 -6.31 -11.35
C GLY A 90 -10.75 -7.32 -11.34
N CYS A 91 -9.65 -6.98 -10.66
CA CYS A 91 -8.51 -7.87 -10.43
C CYS A 91 -7.92 -7.60 -9.04
N ILE A 92 -7.26 -8.60 -8.46
CA ILE A 92 -6.58 -8.43 -7.17
C ILE A 92 -5.30 -7.61 -7.35
N GLY A 93 -4.59 -7.80 -8.46
CA GLY A 93 -3.40 -7.05 -8.80
C GLY A 93 -2.10 -7.65 -8.27
N GLN A 94 -1.03 -6.88 -8.34
CA GLN A 94 0.31 -7.32 -7.95
C GLN A 94 0.40 -7.58 -6.44
N GLN A 95 0.88 -8.76 -6.09
CA GLN A 95 1.23 -9.09 -4.72
C GLN A 95 2.66 -8.66 -4.45
N ALA A 96 2.88 -8.06 -3.28
CA ALA A 96 4.17 -7.56 -2.87
C ALA A 96 4.56 -8.07 -1.49
N VAL A 97 5.85 -8.27 -1.27
CA VAL A 97 6.46 -8.64 0.00
C VAL A 97 7.53 -7.60 0.29
N ARG A 98 7.41 -6.90 1.42
CA ARG A 98 8.28 -5.77 1.80
C ARG A 98 8.36 -4.64 0.76
N GLY A 99 7.27 -4.44 0.02
CA GLY A 99 7.19 -3.40 -1.01
C GLY A 99 7.79 -3.78 -2.37
N GLU A 100 8.30 -4.99 -2.52
CA GLU A 100 8.88 -5.53 -3.75
C GLU A 100 8.02 -6.68 -4.29
N ARG A 101 8.12 -6.95 -5.60
CA ARG A 101 7.50 -8.14 -6.21
C ARG A 101 8.08 -9.40 -5.58
N ILE A 102 7.32 -10.49 -5.61
CA ILE A 102 7.77 -11.77 -5.05
C ILE A 102 8.92 -12.32 -5.88
N VAL A 103 10.10 -12.42 -5.29
CA VAL A 103 11.32 -12.92 -5.95
C VAL A 103 11.81 -14.23 -5.33
N ARG A 104 11.56 -14.43 -4.03
CA ARG A 104 12.12 -15.56 -3.28
C ARG A 104 11.26 -16.80 -3.38
N GLY A 105 11.88 -17.93 -3.49
CA GLY A 105 11.27 -19.26 -3.52
C GLY A 105 12.32 -20.32 -3.85
N TYR A 106 12.76 -20.36 -5.08
CA TYR A 106 13.81 -21.21 -5.58
C TYR A 106 14.95 -20.35 -6.14
N GLU A 107 16.01 -20.99 -6.62
CA GLU A 107 17.11 -20.30 -7.29
C GLU A 107 16.61 -19.64 -8.58
N ASP A 108 16.65 -18.31 -8.65
CA ASP A 108 16.25 -17.45 -9.77
C ASP A 108 14.79 -17.64 -10.25
N ARG A 109 13.90 -18.15 -9.41
CA ARG A 109 12.47 -18.30 -9.73
C ARG A 109 11.64 -18.45 -8.44
N THR A 110 10.38 -18.11 -8.52
CA THR A 110 9.45 -18.17 -7.39
C THR A 110 8.87 -19.55 -7.17
N LEU A 111 8.54 -20.25 -8.24
CA LEU A 111 7.95 -21.58 -8.21
C LEU A 111 8.60 -22.51 -9.26
N PRO A 112 8.55 -23.84 -9.07
CA PRO A 112 9.29 -24.78 -9.93
C PRO A 112 8.85 -24.80 -11.39
N HIS A 113 7.62 -24.43 -11.70
CA HIS A 113 7.07 -24.45 -13.06
C HIS A 113 7.44 -23.23 -13.90
N PHE A 114 7.93 -22.15 -13.26
CA PHE A 114 8.45 -20.99 -13.98
C PHE A 114 9.89 -21.22 -14.45
N LYS A 115 10.26 -20.58 -15.53
CA LYS A 115 11.65 -20.60 -16.03
C LYS A 115 12.56 -19.83 -15.06
N ARG A 116 13.83 -20.24 -14.99
CA ARG A 116 14.83 -19.46 -14.23
C ARG A 116 15.04 -18.10 -14.88
N GLY A 117 15.08 -17.06 -14.07
CA GLY A 117 15.25 -15.67 -14.53
C GLY A 117 14.01 -15.07 -15.20
N ASP A 118 12.87 -15.72 -15.15
CA ASP A 118 11.61 -15.19 -15.69
C ASP A 118 11.18 -13.96 -14.88
N LYS A 119 11.13 -12.80 -15.52
CA LYS A 119 10.72 -11.51 -14.94
C LYS A 119 9.26 -11.14 -15.24
N GLY A 120 8.50 -12.07 -15.82
CA GLY A 120 7.10 -11.90 -16.19
C GLY A 120 6.20 -11.52 -15.01
N SER A 121 5.01 -10.99 -15.33
CA SER A 121 4.03 -10.59 -14.31
C SER A 121 3.58 -11.80 -13.47
N ASP A 122 3.22 -12.90 -14.11
CA ASP A 122 2.73 -14.11 -13.44
C ASP A 122 3.79 -14.76 -12.56
N ALA A 123 5.06 -14.77 -13.04
CA ALA A 123 6.17 -15.38 -12.33
C ALA A 123 6.50 -14.67 -11.02
N HIS A 124 6.15 -13.38 -10.90
CA HIS A 124 6.45 -12.53 -9.75
C HIS A 124 5.21 -12.11 -8.95
N GLY A 125 4.10 -12.84 -9.10
CA GLY A 125 2.94 -12.71 -8.22
C GLY A 125 1.92 -11.67 -8.64
N PHE A 126 1.74 -11.42 -9.92
CA PHE A 126 0.58 -10.69 -10.41
C PHE A 126 -0.66 -11.58 -10.40
N VAL A 127 -1.72 -11.14 -9.73
CA VAL A 127 -3.00 -11.85 -9.65
C VAL A 127 -3.98 -11.15 -10.58
N ARG A 128 -4.18 -11.76 -11.74
CA ARG A 128 -5.05 -11.26 -12.81
C ARG A 128 -6.53 -11.40 -12.48
N ASN A 129 -6.87 -12.48 -11.79
CA ASN A 129 -8.24 -12.78 -11.44
C ASN A 129 -8.74 -11.95 -10.26
N SER A 130 -10.08 -11.82 -10.16
CA SER A 130 -10.78 -11.22 -9.02
C SER A 130 -11.31 -12.30 -8.08
N TYR A 131 -11.74 -11.89 -6.88
CA TYR A 131 -12.40 -12.83 -5.97
C TYR A 131 -13.69 -13.43 -6.56
N LYS A 132 -14.40 -12.66 -7.39
CA LYS A 132 -15.62 -13.12 -8.05
C LYS A 132 -15.34 -14.19 -9.11
N SER A 133 -14.28 -14.03 -9.89
CA SER A 133 -13.89 -15.00 -10.93
C SER A 133 -13.22 -16.24 -10.35
N GLY A 134 -12.68 -16.14 -9.14
CA GLY A 134 -11.89 -17.19 -8.50
C GLY A 134 -10.42 -17.15 -8.94
N LEU A 135 -9.54 -17.58 -8.05
CA LEU A 135 -8.09 -17.58 -8.23
C LEU A 135 -7.59 -18.92 -8.74
N THR A 136 -6.59 -18.90 -9.60
CA THR A 136 -5.83 -20.10 -9.93
C THR A 136 -5.00 -20.56 -8.72
N PRO A 137 -4.57 -21.81 -8.64
CA PRO A 137 -3.73 -22.28 -7.52
C PRO A 137 -2.45 -21.46 -7.33
N THR A 138 -1.81 -21.02 -8.40
CA THR A 138 -0.61 -20.18 -8.37
C THR A 138 -0.92 -18.79 -7.83
N GLU A 139 -1.95 -18.16 -8.34
CA GLU A 139 -2.40 -16.84 -7.87
C GLU A 139 -2.80 -16.87 -6.39
N PHE A 140 -3.51 -17.93 -5.97
CA PHE A 140 -3.86 -18.13 -4.57
C PHE A 140 -2.62 -18.24 -3.68
N PHE A 141 -1.61 -18.98 -4.12
CA PHE A 141 -0.36 -19.13 -3.38
C PHE A 141 0.34 -17.79 -3.19
N PHE A 142 0.50 -17.00 -4.24
CA PHE A 142 1.09 -15.67 -4.14
C PHE A 142 0.27 -14.71 -3.29
N HIS A 143 -1.05 -14.76 -3.43
CA HIS A 143 -1.95 -13.96 -2.60
C HIS A 143 -1.85 -14.34 -1.12
N ALA A 144 -1.75 -15.63 -0.81
CA ALA A 144 -1.55 -16.11 0.55
C ALA A 144 -0.22 -15.64 1.17
N ILE A 145 0.86 -15.58 0.36
CA ILE A 145 2.16 -15.02 0.81
C ILE A 145 2.01 -13.55 1.18
N GLY A 146 1.46 -12.73 0.27
CA GLY A 146 1.25 -11.30 0.53
C GLY A 146 0.33 -11.04 1.73
N GLY A 147 -0.77 -11.79 1.84
CA GLY A 147 -1.69 -11.71 2.98
C GLY A 147 -1.03 -12.12 4.30
N ARG A 148 -0.19 -13.16 4.30
CA ARG A 148 0.55 -13.62 5.47
C ARG A 148 1.52 -12.55 5.97
N GLU A 149 2.25 -11.89 5.08
CA GLU A 149 3.13 -10.79 5.46
C GLU A 149 2.36 -9.66 6.14
N GLY A 150 1.23 -9.24 5.58
CA GLY A 150 0.38 -8.20 6.18
C GLY A 150 -0.11 -8.57 7.58
N LEU A 151 -0.51 -9.82 7.80
CA LEU A 151 -0.93 -10.31 9.12
C LEU A 151 0.23 -10.31 10.14
N VAL A 152 1.41 -10.78 9.74
CA VAL A 152 2.60 -10.79 10.59
C VAL A 152 3.05 -9.37 10.92
N ASP A 153 3.12 -8.47 9.94
CA ASP A 153 3.49 -7.06 10.16
C ASP A 153 2.53 -6.38 11.13
N THR A 154 1.23 -6.58 10.98
CA THR A 154 0.22 -6.04 11.90
C THR A 154 0.43 -6.56 13.33
N ALA A 155 0.65 -7.86 13.51
CA ALA A 155 0.87 -8.46 14.83
C ALA A 155 2.12 -7.91 15.51
N VAL A 156 3.23 -7.81 14.80
CA VAL A 156 4.50 -7.26 15.32
C VAL A 156 4.38 -5.78 15.62
N ARG A 157 3.79 -5.00 14.73
CA ARG A 157 3.63 -3.55 14.87
C ARG A 157 2.73 -3.19 16.03
N THR A 158 1.68 -3.99 16.30
CA THR A 158 0.81 -3.83 17.46
C THR A 158 1.59 -3.95 18.77
N SER A 159 2.45 -4.95 18.88
CA SER A 159 3.30 -5.14 20.06
C SER A 159 4.29 -3.98 20.25
N GLN A 160 4.96 -3.55 19.19
CA GLN A 160 5.92 -2.45 19.22
C GLN A 160 5.25 -1.12 19.58
N SER A 161 4.10 -0.81 18.97
CA SER A 161 3.36 0.43 19.25
C SER A 161 2.82 0.45 20.69
N GLY A 162 2.35 -0.69 21.21
CA GLY A 162 1.89 -0.80 22.59
C GLY A 162 3.02 -0.58 23.61
N TYR A 163 4.20 -1.13 23.36
CA TYR A 163 5.37 -0.89 24.21
C TYR A 163 5.83 0.57 24.17
N LEU A 164 5.86 1.17 22.97
CA LEU A 164 6.18 2.59 22.82
C LEU A 164 5.17 3.47 23.56
N GLN A 165 3.87 3.20 23.37
CA GLN A 165 2.80 3.93 24.05
C GLN A 165 2.95 3.88 25.58
N ARG A 166 3.20 2.68 26.15
CA ARG A 166 3.42 2.53 27.58
C ARG A 166 4.58 3.38 28.09
N ARG A 167 5.71 3.38 27.37
CA ARG A 167 6.87 4.19 27.73
C ARG A 167 6.58 5.67 27.64
N MET A 168 5.90 6.12 26.59
CA MET A 168 5.52 7.52 26.43
C MET A 168 4.55 7.97 27.52
N ILE A 169 3.53 7.20 27.83
CA ILE A 169 2.59 7.53 28.91
C ILE A 169 3.33 7.64 30.24
N ASN A 170 4.20 6.70 30.57
CA ASN A 170 4.98 6.76 31.81
C ASN A 170 5.90 7.98 31.86
N ALA A 171 6.44 8.43 30.73
CA ALA A 171 7.29 9.62 30.68
C ALA A 171 6.49 10.93 30.77
N LEU A 172 5.27 10.96 30.26
CA LEU A 172 4.47 12.18 30.12
C LEU A 172 3.40 12.37 31.19
N GLN A 173 2.99 11.31 31.93
CA GLN A 173 1.90 11.34 32.91
C GLN A 173 2.12 12.38 34.02
N ASP A 174 3.36 12.71 34.35
CA ASP A 174 3.72 13.66 35.40
C ASP A 174 3.84 15.11 34.92
N LEU A 175 3.66 15.33 33.61
CA LEU A 175 3.79 16.67 33.01
C LEU A 175 2.47 17.41 32.97
N LYS A 176 2.48 18.66 33.39
CA LYS A 176 1.31 19.56 33.40
C LYS A 176 1.69 20.94 32.92
N VAL A 177 0.82 21.54 32.11
CA VAL A 177 0.94 22.96 31.75
C VAL A 177 0.50 23.79 32.93
N ALA A 178 1.35 24.72 33.41
CA ALA A 178 1.04 25.69 34.46
C ALA A 178 0.37 26.93 33.87
N TYR A 179 -0.21 27.77 34.75
CA TYR A 179 -0.89 29.00 34.32
C TYR A 179 0.04 30.05 33.69
N ASP A 180 1.36 29.93 33.90
CA ASP A 180 2.37 30.79 33.29
C ASP A 180 2.78 30.32 31.87
N GLY A 181 2.12 29.28 31.34
CA GLY A 181 2.40 28.70 30.02
C GLY A 181 3.58 27.74 29.99
N THR A 182 4.27 27.52 31.11
CA THR A 182 5.36 26.57 31.21
C THR A 182 4.84 25.15 31.40
N VAL A 183 5.59 24.14 30.90
CA VAL A 183 5.31 22.74 31.18
C VAL A 183 6.22 22.28 32.34
N ARG A 184 5.59 21.78 33.40
CA ARG A 184 6.29 21.35 34.62
C ARG A 184 5.98 19.94 35.01
N SER A 185 6.94 19.31 35.66
CA SER A 185 6.73 17.99 36.30
C SER A 185 6.03 18.21 37.67
N THR A 186 5.53 17.12 38.25
CA THR A 186 4.96 17.10 39.61
C THR A 186 5.89 17.68 40.69
N GLY A 187 7.22 17.52 40.50
CA GLY A 187 8.23 18.13 41.39
C GLY A 187 8.52 19.59 41.11
N GLY A 188 7.76 20.30 40.27
CA GLY A 188 7.94 21.70 39.94
C GLY A 188 9.06 22.03 38.97
N LYS A 189 9.79 21.03 38.47
CA LYS A 189 10.86 21.23 37.51
C LYS A 189 10.28 21.62 36.14
N ILE A 190 10.78 22.74 35.58
CA ILE A 190 10.40 23.19 34.24
C ILE A 190 11.02 22.29 33.19
N ILE A 191 10.18 21.71 32.36
CA ILE A 191 10.58 20.85 31.22
C ILE A 191 10.57 21.63 29.91
N GLN A 192 9.56 22.50 29.72
CA GLN A 192 9.48 23.44 28.61
C GLN A 192 9.09 24.82 29.15
N PHE A 193 9.69 25.87 28.63
CA PHE A 193 9.33 27.23 28.99
C PHE A 193 8.03 27.69 28.34
N LYS A 194 7.67 27.12 27.21
CA LYS A 194 6.44 27.35 26.50
C LYS A 194 5.94 26.02 25.89
N TYR A 195 4.67 25.68 26.11
CA TYR A 195 4.09 24.44 25.59
C TYR A 195 4.23 24.37 24.07
N GLY A 196 4.87 23.30 23.54
CA GLY A 196 5.08 23.10 22.12
C GLY A 196 5.89 24.19 21.42
N GLU A 197 6.63 25.05 22.15
CA GLU A 197 7.36 26.23 21.70
C GLU A 197 6.47 27.38 21.19
N ASP A 198 5.27 27.12 20.71
CA ASP A 198 4.29 28.11 20.22
C ASP A 198 3.18 28.43 21.22
N GLY A 199 2.97 27.59 22.22
CA GLY A 199 1.92 27.71 23.22
C GLY A 199 0.53 27.34 22.71
N THR A 200 0.43 26.70 21.53
CA THR A 200 -0.85 26.35 20.91
C THR A 200 -1.22 24.90 21.25
N ASP A 201 -2.48 24.70 21.64
CA ASP A 201 -3.06 23.37 21.85
C ASP A 201 -3.58 22.83 20.52
N PRO A 202 -2.95 21.78 19.93
CA PRO A 202 -3.39 21.22 18.65
C PRO A 202 -4.83 20.70 18.65
N ALA A 203 -5.34 20.29 19.81
CA ALA A 203 -6.72 19.82 19.94
C ALA A 203 -7.76 20.94 19.79
N LYS A 204 -7.36 22.18 20.02
CA LYS A 204 -8.21 23.36 19.92
C LYS A 204 -8.02 24.18 18.65
N SER A 205 -7.01 23.81 17.83
CA SER A 205 -6.74 24.46 16.55
C SER A 205 -7.51 23.80 15.41
N ALA A 206 -7.80 24.55 14.35
CA ALA A 206 -8.41 24.01 13.15
C ALA A 206 -7.41 23.05 12.44
N SER A 207 -7.80 21.78 12.29
CA SER A 207 -6.98 20.74 11.62
C SER A 207 -5.59 20.50 12.25
N GLY A 208 -5.39 20.86 13.52
CA GLY A 208 -4.10 20.69 14.21
C GLY A 208 -2.98 21.63 13.76
N LEU A 209 -3.29 22.62 12.92
CA LEU A 209 -2.35 23.62 12.44
C LEU A 209 -2.55 24.95 13.17
N PRO A 210 -1.46 25.71 13.41
CA PRO A 210 -1.58 27.07 13.91
C PRO A 210 -2.34 27.95 12.89
N VAL A 211 -3.17 28.85 13.37
CA VAL A 211 -3.90 29.79 12.50
C VAL A 211 -2.88 30.75 11.85
N ASP A 212 -2.79 30.72 10.54
CA ASP A 212 -1.98 31.67 9.76
C ASP A 212 -2.75 33.01 9.74
N VAL A 213 -2.28 33.97 10.51
CA VAL A 213 -2.81 35.33 10.52
C VAL A 213 -2.02 36.14 9.52
N LYS A 214 -2.49 36.17 8.28
CA LYS A 214 -2.04 37.12 7.27
C LYS A 214 -2.91 38.35 7.24
#